data_5bb399409f946105f45a5deb367550cb
#
_entry.id   5bb399409f946105f45a5deb367550cb
#
_cell.length_a   1.000
_cell.length_b   1.000
_cell.length_c   1.000
_cell.angle_alpha   90.00
_cell.angle_beta   90.00
_cell.angle_gamma   90.00
#
_symmetry.space_group_name_H-M   'P 1'
#
loop_
_entity.id
_entity.type
_entity.pdbx_description
1 polymer ?
#
loop_
_entity_poly.entity_id
_entity_poly.type
_entity_poly.pdbx_seq_one_letter_code
_entity_poly.pdbx_strand_id
1 'polypeptide(L)'
;MIWFTSDPHLGHDKDFIVQARGFETVEEMNAEIIRRWNERVSPDDDVYVLGDLTLGDIEAGIALIATLNGKLHIMRGNHDTDKKVERYLELPNVVEVKYADVLKYGKAVFWMGHYPTITANYDDDKPWAKHVVCLFGHTHQVSPFYEIIKHAGENPYMYNVGMDAHNCTPITIDEIIADIRKKKEELNNEQMANRAYGIE
;
A
#
# COMPACT_ATOMS: atom_id res chain seq x y z
N MET A 1 -0.86 16.27 -4.88
CA MET A 1 -1.37 15.44 -3.77
C MET A 1 -0.36 14.36 -3.41
N ILE A 2 -0.56 13.63 -2.28
CA ILE A 2 0.28 12.48 -1.90
C ILE A 2 -0.58 11.22 -1.94
N TRP A 3 -0.14 10.26 -2.74
CA TRP A 3 -0.82 8.99 -2.98
C TRP A 3 0.05 7.82 -2.56
N PHE A 4 -0.61 6.70 -2.24
CA PHE A 4 0.04 5.44 -1.91
C PHE A 4 -0.61 4.29 -2.66
N THR A 5 0.19 3.30 -2.99
CA THR A 5 -0.25 2.01 -3.50
C THR A 5 0.85 0.97 -3.36
N SER A 6 0.54 -0.28 -3.61
CA SER A 6 1.51 -1.38 -3.69
C SER A 6 0.95 -2.49 -4.55
N ASP A 7 1.84 -3.35 -5.03
CA ASP A 7 1.49 -4.60 -5.71
C ASP A 7 0.57 -4.43 -6.94
N PRO A 8 0.79 -3.44 -7.84
CA PRO A 8 0.00 -3.37 -9.05
C PRO A 8 0.23 -4.61 -9.94
N HIS A 9 1.40 -5.23 -9.89
CA HIS A 9 1.73 -6.44 -10.63
C HIS A 9 1.37 -6.35 -12.11
N LEU A 10 1.66 -5.22 -12.74
CA LEU A 10 1.40 -5.01 -14.17
C LEU A 10 2.10 -6.09 -15.01
N GLY A 11 1.37 -6.70 -15.92
CA GLY A 11 1.86 -7.79 -16.75
C GLY A 11 1.88 -9.18 -16.11
N HIS A 12 1.32 -9.34 -14.90
CA HIS A 12 1.25 -10.64 -14.22
C HIS A 12 0.09 -11.49 -14.73
N ASP A 13 0.37 -12.40 -15.66
CA ASP A 13 -0.60 -13.24 -16.36
C ASP A 13 -0.93 -14.55 -15.59
N LYS A 14 -1.20 -14.47 -14.29
CA LYS A 14 -1.59 -15.62 -13.49
C LYS A 14 -3.02 -15.50 -13.01
N ASP A 15 -3.80 -16.57 -13.25
CA ASP A 15 -5.21 -16.62 -12.91
C ASP A 15 -5.51 -16.23 -11.47
N PHE A 16 -4.65 -16.64 -10.52
CA PHE A 16 -4.86 -16.35 -9.11
C PHE A 16 -4.73 -14.85 -8.75
N ILE A 17 -4.12 -14.02 -9.60
CA ILE A 17 -4.12 -12.56 -9.46
C ILE A 17 -5.24 -11.94 -10.29
N VAL A 18 -5.31 -12.29 -11.58
CA VAL A 18 -6.27 -11.71 -12.54
C VAL A 18 -7.70 -11.94 -12.09
N GLN A 19 -8.06 -13.23 -11.84
CA GLN A 19 -9.40 -13.60 -11.41
C GLN A 19 -9.75 -13.12 -9.99
N ALA A 20 -8.79 -13.14 -9.06
CA ALA A 20 -9.01 -12.60 -7.71
C ALA A 20 -9.37 -11.12 -7.71
N ARG A 21 -8.87 -10.36 -8.69
CA ARG A 21 -9.20 -8.95 -8.92
C ARG A 21 -10.45 -8.73 -9.77
N GLY A 22 -11.09 -9.80 -10.24
CA GLY A 22 -12.34 -9.80 -11.01
C GLY A 22 -12.16 -9.50 -12.49
N PHE A 23 -10.99 -9.76 -13.07
CA PHE A 23 -10.69 -9.58 -14.49
C PHE A 23 -10.64 -10.93 -15.23
N GLU A 24 -10.89 -10.92 -16.54
CA GLU A 24 -10.80 -12.10 -17.39
C GLU A 24 -9.40 -12.30 -17.98
N THR A 25 -8.69 -11.19 -18.27
CA THR A 25 -7.35 -11.20 -18.87
C THR A 25 -6.41 -10.23 -18.19
N VAL A 26 -5.09 -10.45 -18.36
CA VAL A 26 -4.05 -9.55 -17.84
C VAL A 26 -4.09 -8.19 -18.55
N GLU A 27 -4.45 -8.16 -19.82
CA GLU A 27 -4.59 -6.94 -20.61
C GLU A 27 -5.72 -6.07 -20.06
N GLU A 28 -6.86 -6.66 -19.76
CA GLU A 28 -8.00 -5.98 -19.13
C GLU A 28 -7.61 -5.45 -17.76
N MET A 29 -6.97 -6.28 -16.92
CA MET A 29 -6.48 -5.89 -15.59
C MET A 29 -5.51 -4.70 -15.69
N ASN A 30 -4.52 -4.77 -16.56
CA ASN A 30 -3.54 -3.70 -16.75
C ASN A 30 -4.21 -2.40 -17.20
N ALA A 31 -5.09 -2.47 -18.21
CA ALA A 31 -5.79 -1.31 -18.74
C ALA A 31 -6.66 -0.64 -17.68
N GLU A 32 -7.37 -1.42 -16.88
CA GLU A 32 -8.27 -0.90 -15.84
C GLU A 32 -7.49 -0.32 -14.64
N ILE A 33 -6.39 -0.95 -14.21
CA ILE A 33 -5.50 -0.38 -13.18
C ILE A 33 -4.96 0.97 -13.64
N ILE A 34 -4.42 1.06 -14.86
CA ILE A 34 -3.86 2.30 -15.41
C ILE A 34 -4.96 3.37 -15.55
N ARG A 35 -6.14 2.99 -16.03
CA ARG A 35 -7.27 3.91 -16.15
C ARG A 35 -7.67 4.51 -14.80
N ARG A 36 -7.91 3.65 -13.79
CA ARG A 36 -8.29 4.07 -12.42
C ARG A 36 -7.20 4.92 -11.76
N TRP A 37 -5.94 4.55 -11.96
CA TRP A 37 -4.79 5.31 -11.49
C TRP A 37 -4.81 6.73 -12.09
N ASN A 38 -4.81 6.82 -13.42
CA ASN A 38 -4.69 8.09 -14.15
C ASN A 38 -5.93 8.99 -14.03
N GLU A 39 -7.10 8.45 -13.69
CA GLU A 39 -8.29 9.24 -13.35
C GLU A 39 -8.16 9.97 -12.01
N ARG A 40 -7.39 9.42 -11.07
CA ARG A 40 -7.22 9.99 -9.74
C ARG A 40 -5.95 10.80 -9.57
N VAL A 41 -4.86 10.31 -10.12
CA VAL A 41 -3.52 10.85 -9.95
C VAL A 41 -3.22 11.84 -11.07
N SER A 42 -2.81 13.06 -10.71
CA SER A 42 -2.33 14.07 -11.64
C SER A 42 -0.83 13.90 -11.92
N PRO A 43 -0.31 14.37 -13.09
CA PRO A 43 1.11 14.23 -13.42
C PRO A 43 2.08 14.87 -12.41
N ASP A 44 1.63 15.88 -11.66
CA ASP A 44 2.44 16.59 -10.67
C ASP A 44 2.34 16.02 -9.24
N ASP A 45 1.47 15.03 -9.02
CA ASP A 45 1.28 14.40 -7.72
C ASP A 45 2.45 13.48 -7.34
N ASP A 46 2.74 13.37 -6.04
CA ASP A 46 3.70 12.39 -5.54
C ASP A 46 2.99 11.06 -5.24
N VAL A 47 3.51 9.95 -5.78
CA VAL A 47 2.96 8.61 -5.61
C VAL A 47 4.01 7.69 -5.00
N TYR A 48 3.77 7.24 -3.79
CA TYR A 48 4.59 6.23 -3.12
C TYR A 48 4.09 4.83 -3.49
N VAL A 49 4.89 4.10 -4.26
CA VAL A 49 4.58 2.73 -4.67
C VAL A 49 5.40 1.78 -3.81
N LEU A 50 4.73 1.01 -2.95
CA LEU A 50 5.40 0.17 -1.97
C LEU A 50 5.73 -1.23 -2.52
N GLY A 51 6.27 -1.27 -3.74
CA GLY A 51 6.88 -2.43 -4.37
C GLY A 51 5.98 -3.24 -5.30
N ASP A 52 6.64 -4.19 -5.94
CA ASP A 52 6.06 -5.18 -6.84
C ASP A 52 5.23 -4.55 -7.99
N LEU A 53 5.88 -3.58 -8.70
CA LEU A 53 5.21 -2.82 -9.76
C LEU A 53 4.84 -3.68 -10.96
N THR A 54 5.73 -4.57 -11.38
CA THR A 54 5.50 -5.40 -12.56
C THR A 54 6.00 -6.82 -12.38
N LEU A 55 5.33 -7.76 -13.07
CA LEU A 55 5.74 -9.15 -13.16
C LEU A 55 5.57 -9.64 -14.62
N GLY A 56 6.38 -10.62 -15.01
CA GLY A 56 6.39 -11.11 -16.40
C GLY A 56 7.49 -10.46 -17.23
N ASP A 57 7.19 -10.07 -18.46
CA ASP A 57 8.16 -9.41 -19.35
C ASP A 57 8.53 -8.01 -18.85
N ILE A 58 9.84 -7.77 -18.70
CA ILE A 58 10.33 -6.52 -18.10
C ILE A 58 10.02 -5.32 -18.99
N GLU A 59 10.28 -5.42 -20.30
CA GLU A 59 10.10 -4.28 -21.20
C GLU A 59 8.62 -3.93 -21.40
N ALA A 60 7.75 -4.94 -21.44
CA ALA A 60 6.30 -4.72 -21.43
C ALA A 60 5.84 -4.04 -20.13
N GLY A 61 6.34 -4.51 -18.98
CA GLY A 61 6.05 -3.88 -17.69
C GLY A 61 6.54 -2.43 -17.61
N ILE A 62 7.75 -2.14 -18.07
CA ILE A 62 8.32 -0.79 -18.14
C ILE A 62 7.45 0.14 -19.01
N ALA A 63 7.00 -0.36 -20.16
CA ALA A 63 6.10 0.39 -21.04
C ALA A 63 4.78 0.76 -20.36
N LEU A 64 4.21 -0.14 -19.55
CA LEU A 64 3.00 0.13 -18.76
C LEU A 64 3.26 1.17 -17.66
N ILE A 65 4.36 1.04 -16.90
CA ILE A 65 4.73 1.99 -15.85
C ILE A 65 4.94 3.40 -16.40
N ALA A 66 5.52 3.52 -17.60
CA ALA A 66 5.73 4.80 -18.27
C ALA A 66 4.43 5.57 -18.58
N THR A 67 3.28 4.89 -18.58
CA THR A 67 1.95 5.50 -18.83
C THR A 67 1.27 6.00 -17.56
N LEU A 68 1.81 5.70 -16.37
CA LEU A 68 1.25 6.11 -15.10
C LEU A 68 1.52 7.59 -14.82
N ASN A 69 0.49 8.31 -14.41
CA ASN A 69 0.62 9.68 -13.93
C ASN A 69 1.30 9.73 -12.56
N GLY A 70 1.94 10.86 -12.28
CA GLY A 70 2.55 11.19 -11.00
C GLY A 70 4.06 11.00 -10.99
N LYS A 71 4.67 11.48 -9.91
CA LYS A 71 6.09 11.33 -9.59
C LYS A 71 6.24 10.11 -8.69
N LEU A 72 6.80 9.04 -9.23
CA LEU A 72 6.84 7.74 -8.54
C LEU A 72 8.05 7.64 -7.61
N HIS A 73 7.77 7.46 -6.32
CA HIS A 73 8.73 7.12 -5.28
C HIS A 73 8.55 5.64 -4.94
N ILE A 74 9.47 4.80 -5.36
CA ILE A 74 9.31 3.36 -5.32
C ILE A 74 10.03 2.78 -4.11
N MET A 75 9.30 2.04 -3.25
CA MET A 75 9.89 1.13 -2.26
C MET A 75 10.00 -0.24 -2.89
N ARG A 76 11.20 -0.79 -2.93
CA ARG A 76 11.49 -2.05 -3.62
C ARG A 76 10.78 -3.23 -2.97
N GLY A 77 9.99 -3.98 -3.74
CA GLY A 77 9.38 -5.24 -3.35
C GLY A 77 10.25 -6.47 -3.67
N ASN A 78 9.75 -7.67 -3.35
CA ASN A 78 10.48 -8.91 -3.59
C ASN A 78 10.54 -9.32 -5.06
N HIS A 79 9.62 -8.82 -5.88
CA HIS A 79 9.65 -9.05 -7.32
C HIS A 79 10.41 -7.97 -8.10
N ASP A 80 10.85 -6.89 -7.45
CA ASP A 80 11.62 -5.82 -8.07
C ASP A 80 13.12 -6.15 -8.06
N THR A 81 13.56 -6.96 -9.02
CA THR A 81 14.96 -7.35 -9.18
C THR A 81 15.86 -6.15 -9.54
N ASP A 82 17.19 -6.29 -9.35
CA ASP A 82 18.14 -5.22 -9.69
C ASP A 82 17.97 -4.75 -11.13
N LYS A 83 17.79 -5.69 -12.07
CA LYS A 83 17.55 -5.38 -13.49
C LYS A 83 16.28 -4.54 -13.69
N LYS A 84 15.20 -4.82 -12.97
CA LYS A 84 13.97 -4.00 -13.02
C LYS A 84 14.21 -2.62 -12.44
N VAL A 85 14.90 -2.53 -11.30
CA VAL A 85 15.23 -1.26 -10.65
C VAL A 85 16.05 -0.37 -11.56
N GLU A 86 17.05 -0.91 -12.26
CA GLU A 86 17.82 -0.17 -13.27
C GLU A 86 16.89 0.42 -14.34
N ARG A 87 15.93 -0.37 -14.85
CA ARG A 87 14.97 0.08 -15.85
C ARG A 87 13.96 1.10 -15.30
N TYR A 88 13.52 0.96 -14.04
CA TYR A 88 12.64 1.95 -13.41
C TYR A 88 13.30 3.33 -13.36
N LEU A 89 14.58 3.38 -12.98
CA LEU A 89 15.33 4.64 -12.86
C LEU A 89 15.58 5.35 -14.19
N GLU A 90 15.35 4.68 -15.32
CA GLU A 90 15.40 5.30 -16.65
C GLU A 90 14.09 6.02 -17.03
N LEU A 91 13.00 5.77 -16.30
CA LEU A 91 11.69 6.35 -16.60
C LEU A 91 11.59 7.79 -16.09
N PRO A 92 11.06 8.72 -16.92
CA PRO A 92 10.99 10.14 -16.56
C PRO A 92 10.03 10.44 -15.39
N ASN A 93 9.07 9.57 -15.13
CA ASN A 93 8.11 9.67 -14.02
C ASN A 93 8.59 8.99 -12.73
N VAL A 94 9.75 8.32 -12.72
CA VAL A 94 10.34 7.72 -11.51
C VAL A 94 11.36 8.67 -10.90
N VAL A 95 11.14 9.05 -9.66
CA VAL A 95 12.01 9.97 -8.91
C VAL A 95 13.14 9.21 -8.21
N GLU A 96 12.81 8.10 -7.58
CA GLU A 96 13.75 7.32 -6.78
C GLU A 96 13.25 5.90 -6.54
N VAL A 97 14.20 5.00 -6.21
CA VAL A 97 13.92 3.63 -5.75
C VAL A 97 14.70 3.39 -4.45
N LYS A 98 14.00 2.96 -3.39
CA LYS A 98 14.55 2.70 -2.05
C LYS A 98 14.03 1.36 -1.52
N TYR A 99 14.52 0.90 -0.38
CA TYR A 99 13.93 -0.26 0.34
C TYR A 99 12.85 0.16 1.32
N ALA A 100 13.01 1.33 1.94
CA ALA A 100 12.05 1.91 2.87
C ALA A 100 12.26 3.42 2.98
N ASP A 101 11.23 4.14 3.45
CA ASP A 101 11.31 5.57 3.71
C ASP A 101 10.39 5.97 4.87
N VAL A 102 10.53 7.22 5.33
CA VAL A 102 9.73 7.79 6.40
C VAL A 102 9.13 9.12 5.94
N LEU A 103 7.81 9.19 5.93
CA LEU A 103 7.08 10.42 5.63
C LEU A 103 6.53 11.04 6.92
N LYS A 104 6.75 12.34 7.10
CA LYS A 104 6.09 13.13 8.15
C LYS A 104 4.98 13.97 7.51
N TYR A 105 3.76 13.80 7.99
CA TYR A 105 2.60 14.56 7.53
C TYR A 105 1.82 15.11 8.72
N GLY A 106 1.88 16.42 8.92
CA GLY A 106 1.37 17.06 10.14
C GLY A 106 2.07 16.52 11.39
N LYS A 107 1.30 15.91 12.30
CA LYS A 107 1.82 15.24 13.52
C LYS A 107 2.02 13.74 13.34
N ALA A 108 1.61 13.18 12.22
CA ALA A 108 1.73 11.76 11.93
C ALA A 108 3.10 11.44 11.31
N VAL A 109 3.58 10.24 11.60
CA VAL A 109 4.78 9.67 10.99
C VAL A 109 4.38 8.35 10.34
N PHE A 110 4.72 8.19 9.07
CA PHE A 110 4.47 7.00 8.29
C PHE A 110 5.80 6.34 7.94
N TRP A 111 5.97 5.09 8.33
CA TRP A 111 7.00 4.21 7.82
C TRP A 111 6.46 3.53 6.57
N MET A 112 7.22 3.55 5.49
CA MET A 112 6.84 2.98 4.20
C MET A 112 7.81 1.90 3.80
N GLY A 113 7.31 0.73 3.48
CA GLY A 113 8.09 -0.39 2.99
C GLY A 113 7.20 -1.45 2.38
N HIS A 114 7.78 -2.36 1.61
CA HIS A 114 6.99 -3.39 0.95
C HIS A 114 6.37 -4.38 1.95
N TYR A 115 7.17 -4.80 2.93
CA TYR A 115 6.71 -5.78 3.92
C TYR A 115 6.03 -5.13 5.13
N PRO A 116 4.99 -5.78 5.71
CA PRO A 116 4.47 -5.38 7.00
C PRO A 116 5.57 -5.42 8.06
N THR A 117 5.86 -4.26 8.65
CA THR A 117 6.97 -4.09 9.59
C THR A 117 6.44 -3.53 10.90
N ILE A 118 6.80 -4.15 12.01
CA ILE A 118 6.53 -3.58 13.34
C ILE A 118 7.44 -2.37 13.52
N THR A 119 6.85 -1.20 13.44
CA THR A 119 7.54 0.08 13.64
C THR A 119 7.53 0.39 15.14
N ALA A 120 8.69 0.28 15.79
CA ALA A 120 8.73 0.34 17.23
C ALA A 120 8.99 1.71 17.82
N ASN A 121 8.13 2.17 18.63
CA ASN A 121 8.37 2.39 20.05
C ASN A 121 7.41 1.47 20.80
N TYR A 122 7.68 0.19 20.73
CA TYR A 122 6.92 -0.80 21.47
C TYR A 122 7.32 -0.67 22.93
N ASP A 123 6.43 -0.04 23.70
CA ASP A 123 6.51 0.08 25.14
C ASP A 123 5.32 -0.70 25.67
N ASP A 124 5.56 -1.73 26.46
CA ASP A 124 4.51 -2.60 27.01
C ASP A 124 3.45 -1.82 27.79
N ASP A 125 3.85 -0.72 28.45
CA ASP A 125 2.94 0.17 29.17
C ASP A 125 2.25 1.20 28.26
N LYS A 126 2.88 1.55 27.13
CA LYS A 126 2.38 2.55 26.17
C LYS A 126 2.76 2.20 24.73
N PRO A 127 2.31 1.04 24.25
CA PRO A 127 2.77 0.47 22.97
C PRO A 127 2.56 1.38 21.75
N TRP A 128 1.68 2.37 21.89
CA TRP A 128 1.30 3.28 20.80
C TRP A 128 1.51 4.76 21.15
N ALA A 129 2.35 5.07 22.11
CA ALA A 129 2.54 6.43 22.61
C ALA A 129 3.14 7.39 21.56
N LYS A 130 3.90 6.86 20.59
CA LYS A 130 4.35 7.58 19.40
C LYS A 130 3.95 6.77 18.18
N HIS A 131 2.81 7.11 17.63
CA HIS A 131 2.20 6.40 16.52
C HIS A 131 3.00 6.60 15.24
N VAL A 132 3.82 5.62 14.90
CA VAL A 132 4.36 5.45 13.57
C VAL A 132 3.44 4.48 12.84
N VAL A 133 2.73 4.95 11.84
CA VAL A 133 1.90 4.10 10.99
C VAL A 133 2.79 3.38 10.01
N CYS A 134 2.73 2.05 9.96
CA CYS A 134 3.37 1.26 8.93
C CYS A 134 2.45 1.18 7.71
N LEU A 135 2.90 1.73 6.58
CA LEU A 135 2.27 1.52 5.27
C LEU A 135 3.03 0.41 4.56
N PHE A 136 2.32 -0.57 4.02
CA PHE A 136 2.91 -1.75 3.41
C PHE A 136 2.01 -2.34 2.30
N GLY A 137 2.54 -3.33 1.58
CA GLY A 137 1.86 -4.16 0.60
C GLY A 137 2.08 -5.64 0.83
N HIS A 138 2.51 -6.39 -0.20
CA HIS A 138 2.98 -7.75 -0.17
C HIS A 138 1.95 -8.83 0.17
N THR A 139 1.04 -8.56 1.10
CA THR A 139 0.16 -9.59 1.68
C THR A 139 -1.03 -9.98 0.81
N HIS A 140 -1.34 -9.18 -0.22
CA HIS A 140 -2.52 -9.37 -1.09
C HIS A 140 -3.85 -9.53 -0.36
N GLN A 141 -3.95 -8.99 0.86
CA GLN A 141 -5.18 -9.00 1.63
C GLN A 141 -6.15 -7.94 1.14
N VAL A 142 -7.43 -8.27 1.16
CA VAL A 142 -8.51 -7.33 0.79
C VAL A 142 -8.85 -6.35 1.93
N SER A 143 -8.35 -6.57 3.14
CA SER A 143 -8.50 -5.62 4.25
C SER A 143 -7.37 -4.59 4.24
N PRO A 144 -7.67 -3.29 4.45
CA PRO A 144 -6.64 -2.28 4.64
C PRO A 144 -5.93 -2.39 5.99
N PHE A 145 -6.48 -3.13 6.97
CA PHE A 145 -5.85 -3.34 8.28
C PHE A 145 -5.32 -4.75 8.44
N TYR A 146 -4.15 -4.86 9.05
CA TYR A 146 -3.44 -6.12 9.22
C TYR A 146 -3.47 -6.64 10.64
N GLU A 147 -3.81 -7.91 10.78
CA GLU A 147 -3.72 -8.63 12.05
C GLU A 147 -2.32 -9.22 12.22
N ILE A 148 -1.46 -8.55 12.99
CA ILE A 148 -0.08 -8.99 13.20
C ILE A 148 -0.02 -10.28 14.01
N ILE A 149 -0.86 -10.40 15.03
CA ILE A 149 -0.93 -11.55 15.92
C ILE A 149 -2.29 -12.20 15.73
N LYS A 150 -2.29 -13.46 15.30
CA LYS A 150 -3.50 -14.22 15.07
C LYS A 150 -4.41 -14.16 16.31
N HIS A 151 -5.66 -13.73 16.12
CA HIS A 151 -6.67 -13.52 17.15
C HIS A 151 -6.47 -12.29 18.08
N ALA A 152 -5.49 -11.43 17.77
CA ALA A 152 -5.33 -10.16 18.52
C ALA A 152 -6.12 -8.99 17.91
N GLY A 153 -6.78 -9.22 16.77
CA GLY A 153 -7.49 -8.20 16.03
C GLY A 153 -6.60 -7.32 15.13
N GLU A 154 -7.25 -6.54 14.29
CA GLU A 154 -6.58 -5.64 13.36
C GLU A 154 -5.94 -4.46 14.09
N ASN A 155 -4.71 -4.12 13.68
CA ASN A 155 -3.96 -3.02 14.25
C ASN A 155 -4.15 -1.74 13.41
N PRO A 156 -4.73 -0.66 13.98
CA PRO A 156 -4.99 0.58 13.23
C PRO A 156 -3.73 1.31 12.76
N TYR A 157 -2.54 0.89 13.20
CA TYR A 157 -1.25 1.46 12.78
C TYR A 157 -0.49 0.57 11.79
N MET A 158 -1.13 -0.51 11.31
CA MET A 158 -0.63 -1.37 10.24
C MET A 158 -1.60 -1.27 9.07
N TYR A 159 -1.28 -0.43 8.08
CA TYR A 159 -2.18 -0.09 6.99
C TYR A 159 -1.65 -0.62 5.65
N ASN A 160 -2.42 -1.53 5.04
CA ASN A 160 -2.13 -2.09 3.73
C ASN A 160 -2.60 -1.13 2.63
N VAL A 161 -1.65 -0.67 1.80
CA VAL A 161 -1.93 0.17 0.63
C VAL A 161 -1.96 -0.61 -0.69
N GLY A 162 -1.93 -1.94 -0.62
CA GLY A 162 -1.94 -2.83 -1.78
C GLY A 162 -3.21 -2.67 -2.62
N MET A 163 -3.08 -2.87 -3.93
CA MET A 163 -4.16 -2.77 -4.90
C MET A 163 -5.39 -3.62 -4.53
N ASP A 164 -5.16 -4.79 -3.94
CA ASP A 164 -6.22 -5.72 -3.55
C ASP A 164 -7.12 -5.19 -2.42
N ALA A 165 -6.55 -4.35 -1.53
CA ALA A 165 -7.29 -3.70 -0.44
C ALA A 165 -8.09 -2.47 -0.88
N HIS A 166 -7.77 -1.89 -2.05
CA HIS A 166 -8.29 -0.59 -2.50
C HIS A 166 -8.92 -0.65 -3.90
N ASN A 167 -9.51 -1.79 -4.25
CA ASN A 167 -10.19 -1.96 -5.54
C ASN A 167 -9.34 -1.52 -6.74
N CYS A 168 -8.09 -1.95 -6.77
CA CYS A 168 -7.10 -1.63 -7.82
C CYS A 168 -6.93 -0.12 -8.07
N THR A 169 -6.88 0.68 -7.00
CA THR A 169 -6.81 2.15 -7.09
C THR A 169 -5.82 2.71 -6.07
N PRO A 170 -4.96 3.68 -6.41
CA PRO A 170 -4.16 4.40 -5.42
C PRO A 170 -5.05 5.13 -4.40
N ILE A 171 -4.57 5.26 -3.15
CA ILE A 171 -5.25 5.91 -2.05
C ILE A 171 -4.47 7.14 -1.57
N THR A 172 -5.15 8.21 -1.19
CA THR A 172 -4.51 9.43 -0.66
C THR A 172 -4.12 9.29 0.81
N ILE A 173 -3.17 10.13 1.25
CA ILE A 173 -2.80 10.21 2.66
C ILE A 173 -3.97 10.62 3.55
N ASP A 174 -4.86 11.47 3.07
CA ASP A 174 -6.03 11.93 3.82
C ASP A 174 -7.08 10.82 3.97
N GLU A 175 -7.29 9.99 2.94
CA GLU A 175 -8.15 8.80 3.02
C GLU A 175 -7.58 7.79 4.02
N ILE A 176 -6.26 7.52 4.01
CA ILE A 176 -5.60 6.65 4.99
C ILE A 176 -5.82 7.17 6.42
N ILE A 177 -5.64 8.47 6.65
CA ILE A 177 -5.84 9.08 7.97
C ILE A 177 -7.30 8.96 8.41
N ALA A 178 -8.25 9.15 7.49
CA ALA A 178 -9.68 9.00 7.79
C ALA A 178 -10.03 7.56 8.18
N ASP A 179 -9.53 6.57 7.45
CA ASP A 179 -9.74 5.15 7.74
C ASP A 179 -9.16 4.75 9.10
N ILE A 180 -7.93 5.19 9.41
CA ILE A 180 -7.28 4.93 10.70
C ILE A 180 -8.10 5.55 11.86
N ARG A 181 -8.62 6.76 11.69
CA ARG A 181 -9.47 7.41 12.72
C ARG A 181 -10.73 6.60 12.95
N LYS A 182 -11.42 6.22 11.88
CA LYS A 182 -12.64 5.40 11.94
C LYS A 182 -12.37 4.08 12.65
N LYS A 183 -11.30 3.37 12.28
CA LYS A 183 -10.92 2.09 12.90
C LYS A 183 -10.65 2.23 14.40
N LYS A 184 -9.97 3.30 14.80
CA LYS A 184 -9.73 3.58 16.23
C LYS A 184 -11.00 3.84 17.00
N GLU A 185 -11.96 4.55 16.42
CA GLU A 185 -13.27 4.79 17.05
C GLU A 185 -14.05 3.49 17.22
N GLU A 186 -14.04 2.61 16.20
CA GLU A 186 -14.64 1.26 16.27
C GLU A 186 -14.05 0.44 17.40
N LEU A 187 -12.72 0.32 17.48
CA LEU A 187 -12.03 -0.43 18.53
C LEU A 187 -12.30 0.13 19.93
N ASN A 188 -12.33 1.45 20.09
CA ASN A 188 -12.67 2.07 21.37
C ASN A 188 -14.11 1.75 21.79
N ASN A 189 -15.06 1.79 20.87
CA ASN A 189 -16.46 1.48 21.15
C ASN A 189 -16.65 0.00 21.53
N GLU A 190 -15.96 -0.93 20.86
CA GLU A 190 -15.96 -2.35 21.18
C GLU A 190 -15.39 -2.60 22.59
N GLN A 191 -14.28 -1.97 22.95
CA GLN A 191 -13.69 -2.08 24.28
C GLN A 191 -14.64 -1.54 25.37
N MET A 192 -15.29 -0.41 25.12
CA MET A 192 -16.28 0.16 26.05
C MET A 192 -17.49 -0.76 26.21
N ALA A 193 -17.98 -1.36 25.13
CA ALA A 193 -19.09 -2.33 25.18
C ALA A 193 -18.70 -3.58 25.96
N ASN A 194 -17.53 -4.16 25.72
CA ASN A 194 -17.05 -5.34 26.42
C ASN A 194 -16.93 -5.08 27.95
N ARG A 195 -16.42 -3.93 28.36
CA ARG A 195 -16.37 -3.52 29.75
C ARG A 195 -17.76 -3.36 30.38
N ALA A 196 -18.72 -2.81 29.62
CA ALA A 196 -20.09 -2.63 30.12
C ALA A 196 -20.82 -3.96 30.31
N TYR A 197 -20.49 -4.99 29.56
CA TYR A 197 -21.08 -6.34 29.66
C TYR A 197 -20.25 -7.32 30.50
N GLY A 198 -19.11 -6.89 31.08
CA GLY A 198 -18.27 -7.74 31.95
C GLY A 198 -17.62 -8.92 31.19
N ILE A 199 -17.32 -8.74 29.92
CA ILE A 199 -16.70 -9.74 29.04
C ILE A 199 -15.17 -9.46 28.99
N GLU A 200 -14.50 -9.28 30.10
CA GLU A 200 -13.05 -9.25 30.27
C GLU A 200 -12.57 -10.52 30.99
#